data_9f9bcd279b53fbec3e5d1f3f60ca3136
#
_entry.id   9f9bcd279b53fbec3e5d1f3f60ca3136
#
_cell.length_a   1.000
_cell.length_b   1.000
_cell.length_c   1.000
_cell.angle_alpha   90.00
_cell.angle_beta   90.00
_cell.angle_gamma   90.00
#
_symmetry.space_group_name_H-M   'P 1'
#
loop_
_entity.id
_entity.type
_entity.pdbx_description
1 polymer ?
#
loop_
_entity_poly.entity_id
_entity_poly.type
_entity_poly.pdbx_seq_one_letter_code
_entity_poly.pdbx_strand_id
1 'polypeptide(L)'
;MKKIFLLRHSIPQKGNMPTEQIPLSEKGRALAISKRNIFANVDKCFSSPYRRARETAELIAGQPIVVEDLHERTIGEAREDFWLKQYEDYDFHNPGGESLNQTKIRMRAAMNSILR
;
A
#
# COMPACT_ATOMS: atom_id res chain seq x y z
N MET A 1 19.45 -0.65 17.23
CA MET A 1 19.08 0.13 16.02
C MET A 1 17.90 -0.53 15.34
N LYS A 2 16.87 0.26 15.00
CA LYS A 2 15.74 -0.24 14.24
C LYS A 2 16.00 -0.12 12.75
N LYS A 3 15.71 -1.19 12.02
CA LYS A 3 15.70 -1.16 10.55
C LYS A 3 14.27 -1.27 10.07
N ILE A 4 13.92 -0.45 9.09
CA ILE A 4 12.59 -0.42 8.51
C ILE A 4 12.72 -0.68 7.01
N PHE A 5 11.99 -1.68 6.52
CA PHE A 5 11.91 -1.97 5.09
C PHE A 5 10.54 -1.52 4.58
N LEU A 6 10.54 -0.67 3.58
CA LEU A 6 9.31 -0.25 2.91
C LEU A 6 9.21 -1.01 1.59
N LEU A 7 8.19 -1.83 1.47
CA LEU A 7 7.97 -2.63 0.27
C LEU A 7 6.67 -2.24 -0.42
N ARG A 8 6.75 -2.13 -1.74
CA ARG A 8 5.58 -2.07 -2.57
C ARG A 8 5.04 -3.50 -2.77
N HIS A 9 3.72 -3.65 -2.82
CA HIS A 9 3.11 -4.94 -3.15
C HIS A 9 3.62 -5.47 -4.49
N SER A 10 3.58 -6.80 -4.67
CA SER A 10 3.97 -7.45 -5.92
C SER A 10 2.93 -7.23 -7.02
N ILE A 11 3.09 -7.91 -8.14
CA ILE A 11 2.30 -7.70 -9.36
C ILE A 11 0.85 -8.13 -9.14
N PRO A 12 -0.12 -7.19 -9.27
CA PRO A 12 -1.52 -7.54 -9.09
C PRO A 12 -2.09 -8.24 -10.31
N GLN A 13 -3.19 -8.96 -10.08
CA GLN A 13 -3.98 -9.56 -11.15
C GLN A 13 -4.75 -8.45 -11.89
N LYS A 14 -4.86 -8.56 -13.20
CA LYS A 14 -5.68 -7.65 -14.00
C LYS A 14 -7.15 -8.06 -13.88
N GLY A 15 -8.05 -7.07 -13.82
CA GLY A 15 -9.48 -7.32 -13.77
C GLY A 15 -10.26 -6.09 -13.33
N ASN A 16 -11.58 -6.26 -13.25
CA ASN A 16 -12.54 -5.19 -12.92
C ASN A 16 -13.04 -5.26 -11.48
N MET A 17 -12.26 -5.85 -10.58
CA MET A 17 -12.63 -5.92 -9.17
C MET A 17 -12.41 -4.57 -8.49
N PRO A 18 -13.13 -4.31 -7.37
CA PRO A 18 -12.79 -3.17 -6.50
C PRO A 18 -11.32 -3.21 -6.13
N THR A 19 -10.66 -2.05 -6.09
CA THR A 19 -9.21 -1.97 -5.92
C THR A 19 -8.70 -2.68 -4.67
N GLU A 20 -9.44 -2.61 -3.56
CA GLU A 20 -9.06 -3.23 -2.29
C GLU A 20 -9.13 -4.77 -2.31
N GLN A 21 -9.82 -5.35 -3.31
CA GLN A 21 -10.01 -6.79 -3.43
C GLN A 21 -9.14 -7.45 -4.50
N ILE A 22 -8.36 -6.66 -5.25
CA ILE A 22 -7.52 -7.19 -6.32
C ILE A 22 -6.39 -8.04 -5.73
N PRO A 23 -6.32 -9.35 -6.06
CA PRO A 23 -5.26 -10.22 -5.57
C PRO A 23 -3.98 -10.06 -6.37
N LEU A 24 -2.92 -10.70 -5.91
CA LEU A 24 -1.72 -10.85 -6.71
C LEU A 24 -1.98 -11.80 -7.88
N SER A 25 -1.32 -11.56 -9.01
CA SER A 25 -1.25 -12.51 -10.11
C SER A 25 -0.37 -13.71 -9.71
N GLU A 26 -0.43 -14.80 -10.50
CA GLU A 26 0.46 -15.94 -10.28
C GLU A 26 1.93 -15.52 -10.33
N LYS A 27 2.26 -14.68 -11.30
CA LYS A 27 3.61 -14.12 -11.47
C LYS A 27 4.01 -13.28 -10.25
N GLY A 28 3.08 -12.49 -9.74
CA GLY A 28 3.30 -11.68 -8.54
C GLY A 28 3.54 -12.52 -7.30
N ARG A 29 2.79 -13.61 -7.14
CA ARG A 29 2.99 -14.55 -6.04
C ARG A 29 4.35 -15.21 -6.12
N ALA A 30 4.74 -15.69 -7.28
CA ALA A 30 6.06 -16.32 -7.49
C ALA A 30 7.20 -15.34 -7.20
N LEU A 31 7.06 -14.09 -7.63
CA LEU A 31 8.05 -13.05 -7.36
C LEU A 31 8.19 -12.78 -5.87
N ALA A 32 7.07 -12.65 -5.15
CA ALA A 32 7.10 -12.44 -3.70
C ALA A 32 7.78 -13.61 -2.97
N ILE A 33 7.44 -14.83 -3.33
CA ILE A 33 8.07 -16.02 -2.76
C ILE A 33 9.57 -16.03 -3.00
N SER A 34 10.02 -15.59 -4.16
CA SER A 34 11.45 -15.53 -4.50
C SER A 34 12.25 -14.56 -3.63
N LYS A 35 11.58 -13.60 -2.98
CA LYS A 35 12.20 -12.59 -2.10
C LYS A 35 12.13 -12.96 -0.62
N ARG A 36 11.52 -14.08 -0.28
CA ARG A 36 11.29 -14.49 1.11
C ARG A 36 12.55 -14.50 1.96
N ASN A 37 13.66 -15.01 1.42
CA ASN A 37 14.90 -15.13 2.17
C ASN A 37 15.52 -13.80 2.58
N ILE A 38 15.25 -12.73 1.82
CA ILE A 38 15.78 -11.39 2.11
C ILE A 38 15.23 -10.88 3.44
N PHE A 39 14.00 -11.27 3.79
CA PHE A 39 13.29 -10.77 4.96
C PHE A 39 13.09 -11.83 6.05
N ALA A 40 13.89 -12.90 6.03
CA ALA A 40 13.74 -14.03 6.97
C ALA A 40 13.88 -13.62 8.44
N ASN A 41 14.63 -12.58 8.74
CA ASN A 41 14.92 -12.14 10.11
C ASN A 41 14.14 -10.87 10.52
N VAL A 42 13.07 -10.58 9.85
CA VAL A 42 12.21 -9.43 10.20
C VAL A 42 11.37 -9.79 11.44
N ASP A 43 11.42 -8.94 12.45
CA ASP A 43 10.70 -9.18 13.71
C ASP A 43 9.20 -8.99 13.58
N LYS A 44 8.79 -7.95 12.87
CA LYS A 44 7.37 -7.62 12.67
C LYS A 44 7.12 -7.20 11.24
N CYS A 45 5.96 -7.59 10.72
CA CYS A 45 5.51 -7.23 9.39
C CYS A 45 4.16 -6.53 9.50
N PHE A 46 4.06 -5.36 8.89
CA PHE A 46 2.82 -4.57 8.84
C PHE A 46 2.35 -4.47 7.40
N SER A 47 1.05 -4.45 7.19
CA SER A 47 0.49 -4.43 5.85
C SER A 47 -0.70 -3.49 5.73
N SER A 48 -0.84 -2.88 4.56
CA SER A 48 -2.09 -2.26 4.13
C SER A 48 -3.22 -3.29 4.17
N PRO A 49 -4.48 -2.87 4.36
CA PRO A 49 -5.62 -3.78 4.31
C PRO A 49 -5.94 -4.32 2.91
N TYR A 50 -5.37 -3.71 1.85
CA TYR A 50 -5.63 -4.16 0.48
C TYR A 50 -5.10 -5.56 0.25
N ARG A 51 -5.88 -6.38 -0.45
CA ARG A 51 -5.58 -7.80 -0.63
C ARG A 51 -4.20 -8.05 -1.22
N ARG A 52 -3.80 -7.31 -2.27
CA ARG A 52 -2.49 -7.48 -2.90
C ARG A 52 -1.32 -7.20 -1.95
N ALA A 53 -1.50 -6.25 -1.03
CA ALA A 53 -0.49 -5.93 -0.02
C ALA A 53 -0.41 -7.03 1.04
N ARG A 54 -1.56 -7.50 1.54
CA ARG A 54 -1.60 -8.58 2.52
C ARG A 54 -1.01 -9.87 1.97
N GLU A 55 -1.34 -10.22 0.73
CA GLU A 55 -0.80 -11.42 0.08
C GLU A 55 0.71 -11.33 -0.09
N THR A 56 1.21 -10.15 -0.49
CA THR A 56 2.67 -9.94 -0.57
C THR A 56 3.33 -10.15 0.78
N ALA A 57 2.80 -9.53 1.83
CA ALA A 57 3.34 -9.64 3.17
C ALA A 57 3.33 -11.09 3.68
N GLU A 58 2.23 -11.80 3.49
CA GLU A 58 2.10 -13.21 3.89
C GLU A 58 3.14 -14.11 3.22
N LEU A 59 3.38 -13.88 1.92
CA LEU A 59 4.34 -14.68 1.16
C LEU A 59 5.78 -14.38 1.51
N ILE A 60 6.09 -13.14 1.91
CA ILE A 60 7.46 -12.71 2.21
C ILE A 60 7.83 -12.96 3.67
N ALA A 61 6.95 -12.63 4.61
CA ALA A 61 7.28 -12.59 6.03
C ALA A 61 6.29 -13.33 6.94
N GLY A 62 5.25 -13.95 6.40
CA GLY A 62 4.22 -14.63 7.18
C GLY A 62 3.10 -13.70 7.59
N GLN A 63 2.40 -14.02 8.68
CA GLN A 63 1.19 -13.32 9.10
C GLN A 63 1.45 -11.84 9.39
N PRO A 64 0.91 -10.89 8.60
CA PRO A 64 1.13 -9.48 8.87
C PRO A 64 0.15 -8.92 9.88
N ILE A 65 0.56 -7.83 10.52
CA ILE A 65 -0.33 -6.99 11.32
C ILE A 65 -0.94 -5.97 10.34
N VAL A 66 -2.26 -6.03 10.17
CA VAL A 66 -2.94 -5.11 9.24
C VAL A 66 -3.10 -3.75 9.91
N VAL A 67 -2.66 -2.71 9.24
CA VAL A 67 -2.82 -1.31 9.67
C VAL A 67 -3.69 -0.60 8.63
N GLU A 68 -4.92 -0.27 9.02
CA GLU A 68 -5.92 0.27 8.10
C GLU A 68 -5.44 1.52 7.38
N ASP A 69 -4.79 2.42 8.08
CA ASP A 69 -4.32 3.70 7.52
C ASP A 69 -3.15 3.58 6.54
N LEU A 70 -2.62 2.37 6.33
CA LEU A 70 -1.60 2.13 5.30
C LEU A 70 -2.17 1.95 3.90
N HIS A 71 -3.49 2.04 3.72
CA HIS A 71 -4.08 1.87 2.39
C HIS A 71 -3.58 2.93 1.41
N GLU A 72 -3.64 2.62 0.12
CA GLU A 72 -3.27 3.55 -0.94
C GLU A 72 -4.13 4.81 -0.88
N ARG A 73 -3.61 5.89 -1.45
CA ARG A 73 -4.38 7.11 -1.64
C ARG A 73 -5.67 6.81 -2.40
N THR A 74 -6.79 7.25 -1.85
CA THR A 74 -8.08 7.15 -2.52
C THR A 74 -8.17 8.27 -3.54
N ILE A 75 -8.27 7.93 -4.82
CA ILE A 75 -8.30 8.91 -5.91
C ILE A 75 -9.68 9.52 -6.09
N GLY A 76 -10.75 8.73 -5.91
CA GLY A 76 -12.11 9.20 -6.14
C GLY A 76 -12.43 9.31 -7.63
N GLU A 77 -13.33 10.21 -7.98
CA GLU A 77 -13.77 10.43 -9.36
C GLU A 77 -12.82 11.39 -10.08
N ALA A 78 -11.74 10.86 -10.66
CA ALA A 78 -10.72 11.66 -11.31
C ALA A 78 -11.20 12.24 -12.65
N ARG A 79 -10.92 13.53 -12.87
CA ARG A 79 -11.11 14.21 -14.15
C ARG A 79 -9.80 14.19 -14.93
N GLU A 80 -9.86 14.50 -16.23
CA GLU A 80 -8.68 14.49 -17.10
C GLU A 80 -7.52 15.33 -16.60
N ASP A 81 -7.79 16.49 -16.02
CA ASP A 81 -6.77 17.42 -15.55
C ASP A 81 -6.29 17.15 -14.12
N PHE A 82 -6.79 16.10 -13.47
CA PHE A 82 -6.45 15.75 -12.09
C PHE A 82 -4.94 15.63 -11.87
N TRP A 83 -4.25 14.97 -12.78
CA TRP A 83 -2.81 14.71 -12.62
C TRP A 83 -1.97 15.98 -12.62
N LEU A 84 -2.41 17.02 -13.28
CA LEU A 84 -1.74 18.33 -13.24
C LEU A 84 -2.16 19.12 -12.03
N LYS A 85 -3.46 19.19 -11.74
CA LYS A 85 -4.01 20.00 -10.64
C LYS A 85 -3.46 19.59 -9.27
N GLN A 86 -3.24 18.31 -9.04
CA GLN A 86 -2.73 17.85 -7.76
C GLN A 86 -1.32 18.39 -7.44
N TYR A 87 -0.53 18.71 -8.46
CA TYR A 87 0.80 19.28 -8.26
C TYR A 87 0.80 20.79 -8.19
N GLU A 88 -0.25 21.45 -8.68
CA GLU A 88 -0.45 22.89 -8.54
C GLU A 88 -0.99 23.23 -7.15
N ASP A 89 -1.82 22.33 -6.59
CA ASP A 89 -2.43 22.50 -5.28
C ASP A 89 -2.46 21.13 -4.58
N TYR A 90 -1.64 20.96 -3.56
CA TYR A 90 -1.54 19.71 -2.80
C TYR A 90 -2.76 19.42 -1.93
N ASP A 91 -3.66 20.37 -1.79
CA ASP A 91 -4.94 20.19 -1.11
C ASP A 91 -6.07 19.82 -2.07
N PHE A 92 -5.77 19.79 -3.38
CA PHE A 92 -6.77 19.41 -4.38
C PHE A 92 -7.14 17.93 -4.21
N HIS A 93 -8.42 17.62 -4.21
CA HIS A 93 -8.94 16.27 -4.22
C HIS A 93 -10.14 16.16 -5.15
N ASN A 94 -10.33 14.97 -5.70
CA ASN A 94 -11.53 14.66 -6.47
C ASN A 94 -12.70 14.34 -5.53
N PRO A 95 -13.95 14.41 -5.99
CA PRO A 95 -15.08 13.93 -5.19
C PRO A 95 -14.85 12.49 -4.73
N GLY A 96 -14.98 12.26 -3.43
CA GLY A 96 -14.74 10.94 -2.84
C GLY A 96 -13.28 10.54 -2.69
N GLY A 97 -12.35 11.44 -3.02
CA GLY A 97 -10.92 11.14 -2.97
C GLY A 97 -10.17 11.93 -1.92
N GLU A 98 -8.90 11.60 -1.75
CA GLU A 98 -7.97 12.28 -0.86
C GLU A 98 -7.05 13.21 -1.65
N SER A 99 -6.66 14.35 -1.05
CA SER A 99 -5.57 15.17 -1.56
C SER A 99 -4.22 14.55 -1.22
N LEU A 100 -3.14 15.06 -1.83
CA LEU A 100 -1.78 14.66 -1.47
C LEU A 100 -1.49 14.98 0.00
N ASN A 101 -1.91 16.15 0.49
CA ASN A 101 -1.70 16.52 1.88
C ASN A 101 -2.49 15.64 2.85
N GLN A 102 -3.72 15.28 2.53
CA GLN A 102 -4.51 14.37 3.37
C GLN A 102 -3.86 12.99 3.46
N THR A 103 -3.40 12.45 2.35
CA THR A 103 -2.69 11.16 2.30
C THR A 103 -1.41 11.23 3.13
N LYS A 104 -0.65 12.31 3.02
CA LYS A 104 0.58 12.53 3.78
C LYS A 104 0.31 12.50 5.29
N ILE A 105 -0.71 13.20 5.74
CA ILE A 105 -1.08 13.25 7.17
C ILE A 105 -1.47 11.87 7.68
N ARG A 106 -2.31 11.16 6.92
CA ARG A 106 -2.76 9.81 7.27
C ARG A 106 -1.58 8.83 7.36
N MET A 107 -0.72 8.82 6.34
CA MET A 107 0.44 7.92 6.29
C MET A 107 1.44 8.21 7.40
N ARG A 108 1.66 9.49 7.72
CA ARG A 108 2.55 9.88 8.81
C ARG A 108 2.01 9.37 10.15
N ALA A 109 0.72 9.50 10.39
CA ALA A 109 0.10 8.98 11.61
C ALA A 109 0.23 7.46 11.70
N ALA A 110 0.03 6.75 10.59
CA ALA A 110 0.21 5.30 10.54
C ALA A 110 1.65 4.90 10.86
N MET A 111 2.64 5.56 10.27
CA MET A 111 4.05 5.27 10.52
C MET A 111 4.43 5.56 11.98
N ASN A 112 3.95 6.65 12.56
CA ASN A 112 4.19 6.96 13.97
C ASN A 112 3.61 5.88 14.89
N SER A 113 2.45 5.35 14.55
CA SER A 113 1.83 4.24 15.31
C SER A 113 2.68 2.98 15.25
N ILE A 114 3.21 2.64 14.07
CA ILE A 114 4.06 1.47 13.86
C ILE A 114 5.38 1.59 14.63
N LEU A 115 5.95 2.78 14.68
CA LEU A 115 7.26 3.02 15.29
C LEU A 115 7.24 3.10 16.83
N ARG A 116 6.07 3.11 17.42
CA ARG A 116 5.96 3.04 18.90
C ARG A 116 6.33 1.63 19.43
#